data_5ace547f9b51789474b3349619c68855
#
_entry.id   5ace547f9b51789474b3349619c68855
#
_cell.length_a   1.000
_cell.length_b   1.000
_cell.length_c   1.000
_cell.angle_alpha   90.00
_cell.angle_beta   90.00
_cell.angle_gamma   90.00
#
_symmetry.space_group_name_H-M   'P 1'
#
loop_
_entity.id
_entity.type
_entity.pdbx_description
1 polymer ?
#
loop_
_entity_poly.entity_id
_entity_poly.type
_entity_poly.pdbx_seq_one_letter_code
_entity_poly.pdbx_strand_id
1 'polypeptide(L)'
;MKNKKNDGKYVIIDDGTAGGLFLSENEYYVDENKKVVLCNSEKKDNLFRKRYKLTHGDKCYSIIKYFCPEVEFISIKIMETGERGSIDSFKAALEWCLKEKIKLVHMSVGTTNYIDAKKIENIIKQMVSNKLVSEKFL
;
A
#
# COMPACT_ATOMS: atom_id res chain seq x y z
N MET A 1 -23.96 13.72 -2.94
CA MET A 1 -23.51 12.82 -2.91
C MET A 1 -22.23 12.71 -3.07
N LYS A 2 -21.59 12.38 -2.82
CA LYS A 2 -20.57 12.34 -2.87
C LYS A 2 -19.86 11.26 -3.10
N ASN A 3 -19.52 10.95 -3.95
CA ASN A 3 -18.83 9.95 -4.34
C ASN A 3 -17.43 10.29 -4.31
N LYS A 4 -16.73 10.05 -3.31
CA LYS A 4 -15.32 10.25 -3.25
C LYS A 4 -14.66 9.07 -3.94
N LYS A 5 -13.70 9.37 -4.78
CA LYS A 5 -13.08 8.37 -5.61
C LYS A 5 -12.56 7.17 -4.84
N ASN A 6 -11.96 7.40 -3.67
CA ASN A 6 -11.34 6.33 -2.89
C ASN A 6 -12.08 6.01 -1.61
N ASP A 7 -13.31 6.48 -1.49
CA ASP A 7 -14.10 6.24 -0.29
C ASP A 7 -14.44 4.75 -0.19
N GLY A 8 -14.21 4.18 0.97
CA GLY A 8 -14.51 2.78 1.22
C GLY A 8 -13.47 1.81 0.73
N LYS A 9 -12.38 2.30 0.16
CA LYS A 9 -11.35 1.42 -0.36
C LYS A 9 -10.33 1.09 0.71
N TYR A 10 -9.71 -0.07 0.54
CA TYR A 10 -8.73 -0.63 1.46
C TYR A 10 -7.37 -0.55 0.76
N VAL A 11 -6.39 0.04 1.39
CA VAL A 11 -5.06 0.14 0.79
C VAL A 11 -4.13 -0.88 1.42
N ILE A 12 -3.37 -1.57 0.58
CA ILE A 12 -2.32 -2.48 1.02
C ILE A 12 -0.99 -1.87 0.58
N ILE A 13 -0.12 -1.57 1.54
CA ILE A 13 1.22 -1.06 1.26
C ILE A 13 2.18 -2.22 1.47
N ASP A 14 2.80 -2.70 0.40
CA ASP A 14 3.65 -3.89 0.46
C ASP A 14 4.49 -3.99 -0.80
N ASP A 15 4.75 -5.20 -1.26
CA ASP A 15 5.57 -5.44 -2.45
C ASP A 15 4.73 -5.63 -3.72
N GLY A 16 3.47 -5.22 -3.68
CA GLY A 16 2.59 -5.26 -4.84
C GLY A 16 1.72 -6.50 -4.89
N THR A 17 0.67 -6.45 -5.71
CA THR A 17 -0.25 -7.59 -5.87
C THR A 17 -0.34 -8.09 -7.29
N ALA A 18 0.48 -7.59 -8.20
CA ALA A 18 0.38 -7.96 -9.62
C ALA A 18 1.33 -9.08 -10.01
N GLY A 19 1.90 -9.77 -9.06
CA GLY A 19 2.91 -10.77 -9.36
C GLY A 19 2.41 -12.18 -9.46
N GLY A 20 1.15 -12.43 -9.18
CA GLY A 20 0.63 -13.77 -9.17
C GLY A 20 -0.77 -13.85 -9.72
N LEU A 21 -1.60 -14.65 -9.09
CA LEU A 21 -2.97 -14.88 -9.55
C LEU A 21 -3.93 -13.77 -9.14
N PHE A 22 -3.52 -12.94 -8.18
CA PHE A 22 -4.40 -11.94 -7.61
C PHE A 22 -3.93 -10.55 -7.97
N LEU A 23 -4.86 -9.70 -8.35
CA LEU A 23 -4.58 -8.30 -8.67
C LEU A 23 -5.56 -7.44 -7.90
N SER A 24 -5.07 -6.40 -7.29
CA SER A 24 -5.97 -5.43 -6.69
C SER A 24 -6.66 -4.66 -7.80
N GLU A 25 -7.76 -4.01 -7.47
CA GLU A 25 -8.50 -3.22 -8.45
C GLU A 25 -7.65 -2.08 -9.00
N ASN A 26 -6.79 -1.52 -8.17
CA ASN A 26 -5.89 -0.45 -8.58
C ASN A 26 -4.50 -0.72 -8.03
N GLU A 27 -3.53 -0.79 -8.92
CA GLU A 27 -2.15 -1.04 -8.56
C GLU A 27 -1.34 0.24 -8.75
N TYR A 28 -0.70 0.69 -7.66
CA TYR A 28 0.18 1.85 -7.69
C TYR A 28 1.58 1.43 -7.28
N TYR A 29 2.56 2.27 -7.56
CA TYR A 29 3.92 2.06 -7.09
C TYR A 29 4.52 3.41 -6.75
N VAL A 30 5.60 3.39 -5.96
CA VAL A 30 6.33 4.62 -5.63
C VAL A 30 7.52 4.67 -6.55
N ASP A 31 7.63 5.73 -7.34
CA ASP A 31 8.69 5.85 -8.33
C ASP A 31 9.98 6.40 -7.70
N GLU A 32 10.99 6.60 -8.53
CA GLU A 32 12.29 7.06 -8.02
C GLU A 32 12.23 8.48 -7.47
N ASN A 33 11.22 9.25 -7.84
CA ASN A 33 11.02 10.60 -7.32
C ASN A 33 10.13 10.60 -6.09
N LYS A 34 9.86 9.42 -5.54
CA LYS A 34 9.02 9.24 -4.36
C LYS A 34 7.60 9.75 -4.59
N LYS A 35 7.09 9.50 -5.78
CA LYS A 35 5.71 9.81 -6.11
C LYS A 35 4.91 8.52 -6.28
N VAL A 36 3.69 8.54 -5.79
CA VAL A 36 2.79 7.39 -5.93
C VAL A 36 2.10 7.51 -7.29
N VAL A 37 2.34 6.54 -8.14
CA VAL A 37 1.93 6.59 -9.55
C VAL A 37 1.10 5.36 -9.87
N LEU A 38 0.01 5.57 -10.62
CA LEU A 38 -0.85 4.47 -11.05
C LEU A 38 -0.08 3.62 -12.06
N CYS A 39 -0.16 2.32 -11.88
CA CYS A 39 0.53 1.36 -12.71
C CYS A 39 -0.34 1.01 -13.91
N ASN A 40 0.09 1.37 -15.11
CA ASN A 40 -0.62 0.96 -16.32
C ASN A 40 -0.14 -0.44 -16.73
N SER A 41 -0.74 -1.01 -17.78
CA SER A 41 -0.42 -2.38 -18.22
C SER A 41 1.05 -2.57 -18.51
N GLU A 42 1.62 -1.62 -19.25
CA GLU A 42 3.02 -1.71 -19.64
C GLU A 42 3.93 -1.67 -18.41
N LYS A 43 3.61 -0.79 -17.47
CA LYS A 43 4.37 -0.66 -16.25
C LYS A 43 4.27 -1.92 -15.40
N LYS A 44 3.10 -2.54 -15.37
CA LYS A 44 2.93 -3.79 -14.65
C LYS A 44 3.85 -4.86 -15.22
N ASP A 45 3.89 -4.98 -16.54
CA ASP A 45 4.74 -5.96 -17.17
C ASP A 45 6.20 -5.75 -16.81
N ASN A 46 6.64 -4.50 -16.81
CA ASN A 46 8.03 -4.18 -16.46
C ASN A 46 8.33 -4.47 -15.00
N LEU A 47 7.40 -4.14 -14.11
CA LEU A 47 7.64 -4.31 -12.68
C LEU A 47 7.52 -5.74 -12.21
N PHE A 48 6.70 -6.55 -12.90
CA PHE A 48 6.39 -7.89 -12.43
C PHE A 48 6.75 -8.99 -13.42
N ARG A 49 7.45 -8.65 -14.48
CA ARG A 49 7.62 -9.50 -15.62
C ARG A 49 8.08 -10.92 -15.35
N LYS A 50 8.97 -11.15 -14.49
CA LYS A 50 9.52 -12.50 -14.29
C LYS A 50 9.03 -13.14 -12.99
N ARG A 51 7.90 -12.69 -12.50
CA ARG A 51 7.44 -13.20 -11.23
C ARG A 51 6.35 -14.22 -11.45
N TYR A 52 6.63 -15.43 -11.06
CA TYR A 52 5.66 -16.51 -11.11
C TYR A 52 5.23 -16.93 -9.72
N LYS A 53 5.81 -16.32 -8.68
CA LYS A 53 5.46 -16.61 -7.32
C LYS A 53 4.59 -15.50 -6.79
N LEU A 54 3.74 -15.82 -5.83
CA LEU A 54 2.93 -14.83 -5.17
C LEU A 54 3.83 -13.88 -4.39
N THR A 55 3.52 -12.59 -4.47
CA THR A 55 4.19 -11.60 -3.63
C THR A 55 3.60 -11.69 -2.23
N HIS A 56 4.25 -11.05 -1.28
CA HIS A 56 3.68 -10.95 0.07
C HIS A 56 2.36 -10.16 0.00
N GLY A 57 2.31 -9.13 -0.83
CA GLY A 57 1.09 -8.37 -1.04
C GLY A 57 -0.04 -9.21 -1.61
N ASP A 58 0.27 -10.12 -2.55
CA ASP A 58 -0.73 -11.05 -3.07
C ASP A 58 -1.34 -11.89 -1.96
N LYS A 59 -0.50 -12.38 -1.05
CA LYS A 59 -0.97 -13.21 0.05
C LYS A 59 -1.87 -12.43 0.98
N CYS A 60 -1.46 -11.22 1.34
CA CYS A 60 -2.27 -10.37 2.19
C CYS A 60 -3.61 -10.04 1.53
N TYR A 61 -3.56 -9.69 0.25
CA TYR A 61 -4.75 -9.36 -0.52
C TYR A 61 -5.71 -10.54 -0.55
N SER A 62 -5.21 -11.75 -0.81
CA SER A 62 -6.07 -12.92 -0.93
C SER A 62 -6.75 -13.26 0.39
N ILE A 63 -6.02 -13.13 1.51
CA ILE A 63 -6.58 -13.39 2.81
C ILE A 63 -7.69 -12.39 3.14
N ILE A 64 -7.41 -11.11 2.94
CA ILE A 64 -8.37 -10.07 3.25
C ILE A 64 -9.59 -10.20 2.34
N LYS A 65 -9.37 -10.47 1.06
CA LYS A 65 -10.46 -10.60 0.11
C LYS A 65 -11.33 -11.81 0.43
N TYR A 66 -10.73 -12.87 0.96
CA TYR A 66 -11.48 -14.05 1.35
C TYR A 66 -12.50 -13.70 2.45
N PHE A 67 -12.07 -12.92 3.44
CA PHE A 67 -12.96 -12.57 4.54
C PHE A 67 -13.86 -11.37 4.23
N CYS A 68 -13.45 -10.52 3.32
CA CYS A 68 -14.18 -9.29 2.97
C CYS A 68 -14.28 -9.17 1.45
N PRO A 69 -15.06 -10.05 0.80
CA PRO A 69 -15.04 -10.13 -0.67
C PRO A 69 -15.55 -8.89 -1.38
N GLU A 70 -16.29 -8.02 -0.68
CA GLU A 70 -16.86 -6.84 -1.33
C GLU A 70 -16.01 -5.60 -1.22
N VAL A 71 -14.89 -5.69 -0.52
CA VAL A 71 -14.02 -4.54 -0.35
C VAL A 71 -13.20 -4.33 -1.61
N GLU A 72 -13.10 -3.09 -2.05
CA GLU A 72 -12.23 -2.73 -3.16
C GLU A 72 -10.85 -2.39 -2.62
N PHE A 73 -9.84 -2.81 -3.36
CA PHE A 73 -8.45 -2.66 -2.90
C PHE A 73 -7.65 -1.74 -3.79
N ILE A 74 -6.74 -1.03 -3.16
CA ILE A 74 -5.66 -0.30 -3.82
C ILE A 74 -4.38 -0.91 -3.28
N SER A 75 -3.46 -1.26 -4.16
CA SER A 75 -2.16 -1.77 -3.76
C SER A 75 -1.11 -0.71 -4.06
N ILE A 76 -0.23 -0.44 -3.11
CA ILE A 76 0.89 0.47 -3.33
C ILE A 76 2.17 -0.31 -3.11
N LYS A 77 2.92 -0.52 -4.20
CA LYS A 77 4.18 -1.23 -4.15
C LYS A 77 5.28 -0.27 -3.72
N ILE A 78 5.96 -0.61 -2.63
CA ILE A 78 7.06 0.22 -2.12
C ILE A 78 8.38 -0.52 -2.12
N MET A 79 8.42 -1.77 -2.54
CA MET A 79 9.64 -2.57 -2.53
C MET A 79 9.49 -3.76 -3.46
N GLU A 80 10.61 -4.34 -3.84
CA GLU A 80 10.61 -5.59 -4.58
C GLU A 80 10.45 -6.75 -3.61
N THR A 81 9.87 -7.84 -4.09
CA THR A 81 9.64 -9.03 -3.28
C THR A 81 10.97 -9.55 -2.74
N GLY A 82 11.03 -9.74 -1.43
CA GLY A 82 12.21 -10.27 -0.80
C GLY A 82 13.30 -9.25 -0.53
N GLU A 83 13.06 -7.98 -0.85
CA GLU A 83 14.04 -6.93 -0.66
C GLU A 83 13.54 -5.93 0.36
N ARG A 84 14.45 -5.10 0.86
CA ARG A 84 14.09 -4.05 1.78
C ARG A 84 13.53 -2.87 1.01
N GLY A 85 12.46 -2.29 1.52
CA GLY A 85 11.96 -1.04 0.98
C GLY A 85 12.71 0.13 1.57
N SER A 86 12.58 1.29 0.97
CA SER A 86 13.15 2.50 1.55
C SER A 86 12.10 3.16 2.43
N ILE A 87 12.60 3.80 3.50
CA ILE A 87 11.70 4.52 4.38
C ILE A 87 11.02 5.67 3.64
N ASP A 88 11.70 6.27 2.67
CA ASP A 88 11.12 7.36 1.92
C ASP A 88 9.98 6.89 1.03
N SER A 89 10.08 5.69 0.48
CA SER A 89 8.97 5.13 -0.30
C SER A 89 7.76 4.82 0.59
N PHE A 90 8.02 4.27 1.76
CA PHE A 90 6.95 3.98 2.72
C PHE A 90 6.27 5.28 3.14
N LYS A 91 7.07 6.30 3.47
CA LYS A 91 6.57 7.60 3.85
C LYS A 91 5.71 8.20 2.75
N ALA A 92 6.18 8.10 1.50
CA ALA A 92 5.43 8.62 0.36
C ALA A 92 4.07 7.93 0.23
N ALA A 93 4.03 6.61 0.42
CA ALA A 93 2.79 5.87 0.35
C ALA A 93 1.80 6.30 1.44
N LEU A 94 2.29 6.47 2.67
CA LEU A 94 1.44 6.90 3.76
C LEU A 94 0.92 8.33 3.56
N GLU A 95 1.77 9.21 3.06
CA GLU A 95 1.36 10.58 2.78
C GLU A 95 0.30 10.61 1.68
N TRP A 96 0.44 9.75 0.70
CA TRP A 96 -0.57 9.63 -0.35
C TRP A 96 -1.91 9.18 0.25
N CYS A 97 -1.87 8.19 1.15
CA CYS A 97 -3.08 7.73 1.81
C CYS A 97 -3.75 8.85 2.60
N LEU A 98 -2.93 9.66 3.28
CA LEU A 98 -3.45 10.79 4.04
C LEU A 98 -4.11 11.81 3.12
N LYS A 99 -3.46 12.13 2.03
CA LYS A 99 -3.98 13.10 1.07
C LYS A 99 -5.27 12.61 0.42
N GLU A 100 -5.33 11.33 0.09
CA GLU A 100 -6.49 10.74 -0.56
C GLU A 100 -7.60 10.39 0.44
N LYS A 101 -7.37 10.63 1.72
CA LYS A 101 -8.33 10.37 2.78
C LYS A 101 -8.76 8.91 2.83
N ILE A 102 -7.78 8.03 2.66
CA ILE A 102 -7.99 6.60 2.79
C ILE A 102 -8.29 6.29 4.25
N LYS A 103 -9.29 5.46 4.48
CA LYS A 103 -9.74 5.17 5.83
C LYS A 103 -9.21 3.87 6.39
N LEU A 104 -8.67 2.99 5.55
CA LEU A 104 -8.22 1.70 6.03
C LEU A 104 -6.97 1.30 5.27
N VAL A 105 -5.89 1.17 6.00
CA VAL A 105 -4.58 0.87 5.43
C VAL A 105 -4.01 -0.37 6.10
N HIS A 106 -3.58 -1.33 5.29
CA HIS A 106 -2.89 -2.51 5.77
C HIS A 106 -1.41 -2.39 5.45
N MET A 107 -0.57 -2.55 6.44
CA MET A 107 0.87 -2.56 6.25
C MET A 107 1.47 -3.62 7.17
N SER A 108 2.19 -4.55 6.56
CA SER A 108 2.85 -5.62 7.29
C SER A 108 4.36 -5.43 7.18
N VAL A 109 4.80 -4.19 7.36
CA VAL A 109 6.20 -3.82 7.24
C VAL A 109 6.63 -3.14 8.52
N GLY A 110 7.92 -3.13 8.77
CA GLY A 110 8.44 -2.51 9.97
C GLY A 110 9.88 -2.10 9.77
N THR A 111 10.44 -1.49 10.80
CA THR A 111 11.82 -1.06 10.78
C THR A 111 12.41 -1.22 12.17
N THR A 112 13.73 -1.50 12.21
CA THR A 112 14.47 -1.51 13.46
C THR A 112 15.27 -0.22 13.64
N ASN A 113 15.19 0.70 12.68
CA ASN A 113 15.91 1.96 12.76
C ASN A 113 15.05 2.99 13.48
N TYR A 114 15.59 3.51 14.59
CA TYR A 114 14.83 4.43 15.45
C TYR A 114 14.42 5.71 14.72
N ILE A 115 15.34 6.26 13.93
CA ILE A 115 15.06 7.52 13.21
C ILE A 115 13.95 7.31 12.20
N ASP A 116 14.00 6.19 11.47
CA ASP A 116 12.96 5.85 10.51
C ASP A 116 11.62 5.60 11.20
N ALA A 117 11.66 4.93 12.35
CA ALA A 117 10.43 4.68 13.12
C ALA A 117 9.77 5.99 13.53
N LYS A 118 10.58 6.98 13.90
CA LYS A 118 10.04 8.28 14.29
C LYS A 118 9.36 8.99 13.13
N LYS A 119 9.93 8.90 11.95
CA LYS A 119 9.32 9.51 10.76
C LYS A 119 7.96 8.91 10.47
N ILE A 120 7.88 7.58 10.54
CA ILE A 120 6.63 6.87 10.29
C ILE A 120 5.61 7.20 11.39
N GLU A 121 6.07 7.23 12.63
CA GLU A 121 5.19 7.51 13.76
C GLU A 121 4.47 8.84 13.59
N ASN A 122 5.20 9.86 13.15
CA ASN A 122 4.61 11.19 12.99
C ASN A 122 3.49 11.18 11.96
N ILE A 123 3.69 10.47 10.86
CA ILE A 123 2.66 10.39 9.82
C ILE A 123 1.45 9.61 10.32
N ILE A 124 1.69 8.50 11.00
CA ILE A 124 0.60 7.69 11.53
C ILE A 124 -0.23 8.49 12.54
N LYS A 125 0.44 9.25 13.40
CA LYS A 125 -0.26 10.09 14.35
C LYS A 125 -1.15 11.11 13.64
N GLN A 126 -0.66 11.66 12.54
CA GLN A 126 -1.43 12.61 11.76
C GLN A 126 -2.67 11.93 11.16
N MET A 127 -2.51 10.71 10.64
CA MET A 127 -3.62 9.96 10.07
C MET A 127 -4.66 9.62 11.14
N VAL A 128 -4.21 9.22 12.33
CA VAL A 128 -5.11 8.90 13.44
C VAL A 128 -5.88 10.13 13.88
N SER A 129 -5.21 11.26 14.02
CA SER A 129 -5.88 12.48 14.47
C SER A 129 -6.90 12.96 13.42
N ASN A 130 -6.72 12.60 12.16
CA ASN A 130 -7.69 12.90 11.12
C ASN A 130 -8.70 11.77 10.94
N LYS A 131 -8.65 10.75 11.82
CA LYS A 131 -9.56 9.62 11.83
C LYS A 131 -9.50 8.81 10.54
N LEU A 132 -8.34 8.76 9.93
CA LEU A 132 -8.14 7.97 8.71
C LEU A 132 -7.66 6.56 9.02
N VAL A 133 -7.10 6.34 10.24
CA VAL A 133 -6.59 5.04 10.66
C VAL A 133 -7.06 4.81 12.08
N SER A 134 -7.40 3.55 12.40
CA SER A 134 -7.82 3.20 13.74
C SER A 134 -6.63 3.25 14.68
N GLU A 135 -6.83 3.81 15.89
CA GLU A 135 -5.78 3.80 16.90
C GLU A 135 -5.37 2.39 17.28
N LYS A 136 -6.28 1.45 17.19
CA LYS A 136 -5.99 0.07 17.55
C LYS A 136 -5.14 -0.64 16.53
N PHE A 137 -4.97 -0.05 15.37
CA PHE A 137 -4.12 -0.63 14.35
C PHE A 137 -2.67 -0.69 14.84
N LEU A 138 -2.27 0.29 15.60
CA LEU A 138 -0.92 0.36 16.10
C LEU A 138 -0.73 -0.56 17.29
#